data_ca04eed0fbcde338dd2ac6fec367b126
#
_entry.id   ca04eed0fbcde338dd2ac6fec367b126
#
_cell.length_a   1.000
_cell.length_b   1.000
_cell.length_c   1.000
_cell.angle_alpha   90.00
_cell.angle_beta   90.00
_cell.angle_gamma   90.00
#
_symmetry.space_group_name_H-M   'P 1'
#
loop_
_entity.id
_entity.type
_entity.pdbx_description
1 polymer ?
#
loop_
_entity_poly.entity_id
_entity_poly.type
_entity_poly.pdbx_seq_one_letter_code
_entity_poly.pdbx_strand_id
1 'polypeptide(L)'
;SETESVSFFAPTTALVWEPLNGVVPVQAAAANISETGSNSQFLPSLAVSVGITDEKVVRASVSKTMSRPDIFSLSSQFDLSNRDFFQVTADAGNTDLTPVESTNFDISFENYYGDESYWAVNYFRKDISGFVGSRTTDQEVGDLRNPAYGTNGTIAQDCVAAWNDAGRPDPGVPGVFGSGDCVSQQALWAQPWMNDFQHMGWIAAALEAGVPVSAATGFPFLDPTDPDLGFAAIAPPADCPDSGWWICFPGTEGAIVQTGADPLAVVEVTRPYNMNSGVVDGIELAWQHLWEDAPYGMQFNYTFINGGDVDVDRYVIGEQFVLPGLGDSGNLSFFFEDDRHTARIALNYRGETVAGFADYEQPLFVEARQQLDLSYQFRYNDATTFFADASNINDESTRLFVRNEEMLFLAQDHGPVYKFGVRTSF
;
A
#
# COMPACT_ATOMS: atom_id res chain seq x y z
N SER A 1 1.13 2.27 -28.18
CA SER A 1 2.01 1.27 -27.54
C SER A 1 1.22 0.00 -27.28
N GLU A 2 1.87 -1.11 -27.44
CA GLU A 2 1.37 -2.44 -27.07
C GLU A 2 2.16 -2.87 -25.83
N THR A 3 1.47 -3.40 -24.84
CA THR A 3 2.06 -3.91 -23.61
C THR A 3 1.69 -5.38 -23.51
N GLU A 4 2.67 -6.25 -23.48
CA GLU A 4 2.50 -7.64 -23.13
C GLU A 4 2.94 -7.83 -21.68
N SER A 5 2.04 -8.33 -20.85
CA SER A 5 2.35 -8.72 -19.48
C SER A 5 2.48 -10.22 -19.40
N VAL A 6 3.63 -10.69 -18.95
CA VAL A 6 3.89 -12.11 -18.70
C VAL A 6 4.19 -12.27 -17.22
N SER A 7 3.29 -12.91 -16.50
CA SER A 7 3.44 -13.19 -15.08
C SER A 7 3.65 -14.68 -14.86
N PHE A 8 4.63 -15.01 -14.02
CA PHE A 8 4.90 -16.40 -13.64
C PHE A 8 4.32 -16.64 -12.25
N PHE A 9 3.18 -17.31 -12.20
CA PHE A 9 2.51 -17.62 -10.91
C PHE A 9 1.78 -18.97 -10.98
N ALA A 10 1.40 -19.45 -9.79
CA ALA A 10 0.67 -20.71 -9.64
C ALA A 10 -0.84 -20.41 -9.60
N PRO A 11 -1.60 -20.72 -10.68
CA PRO A 11 -3.02 -20.45 -10.68
C PRO A 11 -3.76 -21.35 -9.68
N THR A 12 -4.76 -20.80 -9.02
CA THR A 12 -5.65 -21.56 -8.13
C THR A 12 -6.58 -22.43 -8.96
N THR A 13 -6.64 -23.71 -8.61
CA THR A 13 -7.45 -24.73 -9.31
C THR A 13 -8.61 -25.22 -8.49
N ALA A 14 -8.55 -25.10 -7.18
CA ALA A 14 -9.61 -25.52 -6.27
C ALA A 14 -9.54 -24.72 -4.96
N LEU A 15 -10.61 -24.78 -4.19
CA LEU A 15 -10.64 -24.34 -2.80
C LEU A 15 -10.82 -25.54 -1.88
N VAL A 16 -10.15 -25.48 -0.75
CA VAL A 16 -10.24 -26.47 0.33
C VAL A 16 -10.57 -25.72 1.60
N TRP A 17 -11.53 -26.22 2.34
CA TRP A 17 -11.78 -25.73 3.69
C TRP A 17 -11.02 -26.55 4.72
N GLU A 18 -10.21 -25.89 5.49
CA GLU A 18 -9.39 -26.50 6.55
C GLU A 18 -9.83 -25.99 7.93
N PRO A 19 -9.92 -26.84 8.94
CA PRO A 19 -10.39 -26.44 10.25
C PRO A 19 -9.61 -25.33 10.92
N LEU A 20 -8.33 -25.18 10.63
CA LEU A 20 -7.44 -24.20 11.25
C LEU A 20 -7.27 -22.94 10.41
N ASN A 21 -7.33 -23.09 9.10
CA ASN A 21 -6.98 -22.04 8.16
C ASN A 21 -8.20 -21.47 7.42
N GLY A 22 -9.38 -22.11 7.56
CA GLY A 22 -10.57 -21.74 6.79
C GLY A 22 -10.46 -22.13 5.34
N VAL A 23 -10.98 -21.31 4.44
CA VAL A 23 -10.95 -21.58 2.99
C VAL A 23 -9.57 -21.24 2.44
N VAL A 24 -8.86 -22.23 1.92
CA VAL A 24 -7.49 -22.14 1.42
C VAL A 24 -7.45 -22.45 -0.08
N PRO A 25 -6.75 -21.67 -0.90
CA PRO A 25 -6.58 -21.95 -2.32
C PRO A 25 -5.58 -23.09 -2.57
N VAL A 26 -5.96 -24.03 -3.41
CA VAL A 26 -5.08 -25.08 -3.95
C VAL A 26 -4.50 -24.59 -5.25
N GLN A 27 -3.20 -24.49 -5.33
CA GLN A 27 -2.50 -23.97 -6.49
C GLN A 27 -1.98 -25.10 -7.39
N ALA A 28 -2.05 -24.87 -8.70
CA ALA A 28 -1.37 -25.72 -9.68
C ALA A 28 0.14 -25.40 -9.71
N ALA A 29 0.87 -26.13 -10.54
CA ALA A 29 2.26 -25.76 -10.82
C ALA A 29 2.32 -24.36 -11.46
N ALA A 30 3.29 -23.56 -11.02
CA ALA A 30 3.48 -22.22 -11.57
C ALA A 30 3.76 -22.27 -13.09
N ALA A 31 3.12 -21.38 -13.82
CA ALA A 31 3.22 -21.27 -15.26
C ALA A 31 3.31 -19.80 -15.69
N ASN A 32 3.82 -19.57 -16.90
CA ASN A 32 3.74 -18.25 -17.50
C ASN A 32 2.31 -18.01 -18.01
N ILE A 33 1.69 -16.94 -17.50
CA ILE A 33 0.41 -16.46 -18.00
C ILE A 33 0.66 -15.13 -18.67
N SER A 34 0.25 -15.03 -19.94
CA SER A 34 0.46 -13.85 -20.77
C SER A 34 -0.88 -13.20 -21.08
N GLU A 35 -0.98 -11.91 -20.82
CA GLU A 35 -2.08 -11.06 -21.24
C GLU A 35 -1.54 -9.85 -22.00
N THR A 36 -2.29 -9.36 -22.97
CA THR A 36 -1.88 -8.23 -23.79
C THR A 36 -2.88 -7.10 -23.67
N GLY A 37 -2.37 -5.91 -23.38
CA GLY A 37 -3.11 -4.66 -23.45
C GLY A 37 -2.51 -3.74 -24.50
N SER A 38 -3.33 -2.96 -25.20
CA SER A 38 -2.82 -1.96 -26.14
C SER A 38 -3.52 -0.63 -25.97
N ASN A 39 -2.74 0.46 -26.05
CA ASN A 39 -3.28 1.80 -26.05
C ASN A 39 -2.54 2.70 -27.03
N SER A 40 -3.20 3.74 -27.51
CA SER A 40 -2.64 4.73 -28.42
C SER A 40 -2.98 6.13 -27.93
N GLN A 41 -1.95 6.96 -27.78
CA GLN A 41 -2.08 8.31 -27.24
C GLN A 41 -1.54 9.35 -28.24
N PHE A 42 -2.26 10.45 -28.38
CA PHE A 42 -1.82 11.62 -29.10
C PHE A 42 -1.52 12.75 -28.11
N LEU A 43 -0.26 13.21 -28.06
CA LEU A 43 0.26 14.14 -27.06
C LEU A 43 0.76 15.44 -27.71
N PRO A 44 -0.13 16.33 -28.14
CA PRO A 44 0.24 17.60 -28.74
C PRO A 44 0.80 18.57 -27.69
N SER A 45 1.70 19.45 -28.10
CA SER A 45 2.14 20.58 -27.30
C SER A 45 2.35 21.83 -28.18
N LEU A 46 1.98 22.95 -27.61
CA LEU A 46 2.20 24.26 -28.21
C LEU A 46 2.67 25.22 -27.11
N ALA A 47 3.77 25.91 -27.35
CA ALA A 47 4.27 26.96 -26.46
C ALA A 47 4.59 28.23 -27.27
N VAL A 48 4.23 29.37 -26.70
CA VAL A 48 4.48 30.71 -27.27
C VAL A 48 5.16 31.56 -26.22
N SER A 49 6.20 32.28 -26.63
CA SER A 49 6.91 33.25 -25.79
C SER A 49 6.96 34.59 -26.54
N VAL A 50 6.51 35.65 -25.88
CA VAL A 50 6.47 37.01 -26.43
C VAL A 50 7.25 37.95 -25.51
N GLY A 51 8.31 38.52 -25.99
CA GLY A 51 8.99 39.67 -25.37
C GLY A 51 8.16 40.92 -25.60
N ILE A 52 7.59 41.49 -24.53
CA ILE A 52 6.87 42.77 -24.59
C ILE A 52 7.88 43.91 -24.64
N THR A 53 8.95 43.78 -23.87
CA THR A 53 10.13 44.63 -23.86
C THR A 53 11.35 43.74 -23.66
N ASP A 54 12.54 44.33 -23.66
CA ASP A 54 13.80 43.58 -23.36
C ASP A 54 13.79 42.97 -21.95
N GLU A 55 12.97 43.49 -21.05
CA GLU A 55 12.86 43.10 -19.66
C GLU A 55 11.59 42.26 -19.34
N LYS A 56 10.59 42.29 -20.20
CA LYS A 56 9.27 41.70 -19.89
C LYS A 56 8.88 40.65 -20.91
N VAL A 57 8.58 39.47 -20.39
CA VAL A 57 8.22 38.29 -21.19
C VAL A 57 6.90 37.72 -20.71
N VAL A 58 6.03 37.38 -21.66
CA VAL A 58 4.84 36.57 -21.44
C VAL A 58 5.06 35.23 -22.13
N ARG A 59 4.80 34.13 -21.39
CA ARG A 59 4.80 32.78 -21.93
C ARG A 59 3.43 32.15 -21.75
N ALA A 60 3.00 31.40 -22.72
CA ALA A 60 1.81 30.57 -22.60
C ALA A 60 2.06 29.21 -23.23
N SER A 61 1.56 28.19 -22.62
CA SER A 61 1.64 26.82 -23.14
C SER A 61 0.35 26.04 -22.96
N VAL A 62 0.09 25.14 -23.91
CA VAL A 62 -0.94 24.11 -23.83
C VAL A 62 -0.30 22.80 -24.25
N SER A 63 -0.45 21.79 -23.43
CA SER A 63 0.11 20.48 -23.74
C SER A 63 -0.77 19.34 -23.22
N LYS A 64 -0.69 18.20 -23.87
CA LYS A 64 -1.21 16.93 -23.35
C LYS A 64 -0.05 16.02 -22.98
N THR A 65 -0.06 15.53 -21.76
CA THR A 65 0.95 14.63 -21.22
C THR A 65 0.31 13.34 -20.72
N MET A 66 1.10 12.30 -20.54
CA MET A 66 0.63 11.05 -19.96
C MET A 66 1.64 10.48 -18.98
N SER A 67 1.13 9.70 -18.04
CA SER A 67 1.91 8.80 -17.17
C SER A 67 1.38 7.37 -17.31
N ARG A 68 2.28 6.42 -17.53
CA ARG A 68 1.89 5.01 -17.62
C ARG A 68 1.58 4.48 -16.23
N PRO A 69 0.61 3.54 -16.12
CA PRO A 69 0.40 2.79 -14.90
C PRO A 69 1.67 2.06 -14.47
N ASP A 70 1.76 1.77 -13.18
CA ASP A 70 2.82 0.94 -12.65
C ASP A 70 2.80 -0.46 -13.28
N ILE A 71 3.96 -1.06 -13.50
CA ILE A 71 4.09 -2.36 -14.16
C ILE A 71 3.43 -3.49 -13.36
N PHE A 72 3.41 -3.40 -12.03
CA PHE A 72 2.75 -4.38 -11.19
C PHE A 72 1.22 -4.28 -11.32
N SER A 73 0.70 -3.06 -11.46
CA SER A 73 -0.72 -2.82 -11.73
C SER A 73 -1.17 -3.42 -13.08
N LEU A 74 -0.26 -3.50 -14.05
CA LEU A 74 -0.49 -4.11 -15.38
C LEU A 74 -0.24 -5.62 -15.41
N SER A 75 0.03 -6.25 -14.28
CA SER A 75 0.31 -7.69 -14.26
C SER A 75 -0.93 -8.51 -14.59
N SER A 76 -0.71 -9.71 -15.13
CA SER A 76 -1.75 -10.72 -15.30
C SER A 76 -1.91 -11.63 -14.08
N GLN A 77 -1.26 -11.25 -12.97
CA GLN A 77 -1.30 -12.02 -11.73
C GLN A 77 -2.66 -11.95 -11.06
N PHE A 78 -3.09 -13.07 -10.51
CA PHE A 78 -4.32 -13.22 -9.76
C PHE A 78 -4.02 -14.08 -8.53
N ASP A 79 -3.82 -13.44 -7.39
CA ASP A 79 -3.43 -14.10 -6.16
C ASP A 79 -4.61 -14.22 -5.21
N LEU A 80 -5.05 -15.45 -4.98
CA LEU A 80 -6.03 -15.74 -3.96
C LEU A 80 -5.34 -15.93 -2.61
N SER A 81 -5.93 -15.35 -1.59
CA SER A 81 -5.53 -15.54 -0.20
C SER A 81 -6.75 -15.83 0.68
N ASN A 82 -6.49 -16.43 1.83
CA ASN A 82 -7.50 -16.63 2.85
C ASN A 82 -7.83 -15.28 3.50
N ARG A 83 -9.12 -14.93 3.58
CA ARG A 83 -9.59 -13.78 4.35
C ARG A 83 -9.98 -14.17 5.76
N ASP A 84 -10.82 -15.20 5.84
CA ASP A 84 -11.33 -15.75 7.07
C ASP A 84 -11.74 -17.22 6.86
N PHE A 85 -12.42 -17.81 7.85
CA PHE A 85 -12.82 -19.21 7.80
C PHE A 85 -13.78 -19.58 6.66
N PHE A 86 -14.42 -18.60 6.04
CA PHE A 86 -15.50 -18.82 5.08
C PHE A 86 -15.28 -18.14 3.74
N GLN A 87 -14.37 -17.18 3.69
CA GLN A 87 -14.20 -16.33 2.53
C GLN A 87 -12.75 -16.28 2.07
N VAL A 88 -12.59 -16.07 0.78
CA VAL A 88 -11.31 -15.80 0.13
C VAL A 88 -11.32 -14.40 -0.47
N THR A 89 -10.15 -13.77 -0.46
CA THR A 89 -9.89 -12.53 -1.17
C THR A 89 -8.91 -12.78 -2.30
N ALA A 90 -8.86 -11.88 -3.24
CA ALA A 90 -7.83 -11.92 -4.27
C ALA A 90 -7.32 -10.52 -4.56
N ASP A 91 -6.01 -10.45 -4.80
CA ASP A 91 -5.36 -9.31 -5.41
C ASP A 91 -5.07 -9.64 -6.88
N ALA A 92 -5.47 -8.77 -7.78
CA ALA A 92 -5.29 -8.98 -9.19
C ALA A 92 -4.77 -7.74 -9.89
N GLY A 93 -3.94 -7.90 -10.90
CA GLY A 93 -3.59 -6.81 -11.79
C GLY A 93 -4.69 -6.54 -12.83
N ASN A 94 -4.46 -5.55 -13.69
CA ASN A 94 -5.38 -5.17 -14.76
C ASN A 94 -4.59 -4.71 -16.00
N THR A 95 -4.50 -5.56 -17.00
CA THR A 95 -3.81 -5.27 -18.25
C THR A 95 -4.53 -4.25 -19.14
N ASP A 96 -5.81 -3.97 -18.86
CA ASP A 96 -6.63 -3.01 -19.60
C ASP A 96 -6.48 -1.56 -19.10
N LEU A 97 -5.63 -1.33 -18.11
CA LEU A 97 -5.38 0.02 -17.61
C LEU A 97 -4.85 0.92 -18.72
N THR A 98 -5.48 2.08 -18.85
CA THR A 98 -5.01 3.15 -19.73
C THR A 98 -4.07 4.09 -18.97
N PRO A 99 -3.14 4.76 -19.66
CA PRO A 99 -2.33 5.80 -19.03
C PRO A 99 -3.18 6.91 -18.42
N VAL A 100 -2.71 7.46 -17.31
CA VAL A 100 -3.21 8.72 -16.77
C VAL A 100 -2.85 9.82 -17.76
N GLU A 101 -3.82 10.62 -18.19
CA GLU A 101 -3.62 11.73 -19.11
C GLU A 101 -3.84 13.06 -18.40
N SER A 102 -3.05 14.06 -18.76
CA SER A 102 -3.23 15.43 -18.29
C SER A 102 -3.22 16.41 -19.45
N THR A 103 -4.24 17.25 -19.51
CA THR A 103 -4.25 18.45 -20.33
C THR A 103 -3.78 19.61 -19.49
N ASN A 104 -2.66 20.21 -19.87
CA ASN A 104 -2.01 21.25 -19.11
C ASN A 104 -2.14 22.60 -19.83
N PHE A 105 -2.43 23.64 -19.08
CA PHE A 105 -2.41 25.02 -19.49
C PHE A 105 -1.56 25.81 -18.51
N ASP A 106 -0.62 26.61 -19.04
CA ASP A 106 0.26 27.46 -18.27
C ASP A 106 0.32 28.84 -18.90
N ILE A 107 0.34 29.87 -18.07
CA ILE A 107 0.58 31.26 -18.51
C ILE A 107 1.45 31.95 -17.45
N SER A 108 2.57 32.51 -17.87
CA SER A 108 3.48 33.25 -17.01
C SER A 108 3.72 34.66 -17.51
N PHE A 109 3.92 35.57 -16.57
CA PHE A 109 4.49 36.87 -16.78
C PHE A 109 5.76 37.01 -15.98
N GLU A 110 6.83 37.41 -16.64
CA GLU A 110 8.18 37.53 -16.07
C GLU A 110 8.65 38.96 -16.30
N ASN A 111 9.24 39.58 -15.28
CA ASN A 111 9.85 40.87 -15.37
C ASN A 111 11.28 40.82 -14.81
N TYR A 112 12.23 41.06 -15.65
CA TYR A 112 13.66 41.13 -15.34
C TYR A 112 14.05 42.58 -15.10
N TYR A 113 14.88 42.82 -14.10
CA TYR A 113 15.37 44.14 -13.74
C TYR A 113 16.72 44.03 -13.05
N GLY A 114 17.59 45.03 -13.24
CA GLY A 114 18.96 44.90 -12.80
C GLY A 114 19.70 43.75 -13.51
N ASP A 115 20.88 43.43 -13.05
CA ASP A 115 21.74 42.46 -13.76
C ASP A 115 21.27 40.98 -13.57
N GLU A 116 20.70 40.62 -12.40
CA GLU A 116 20.28 39.25 -12.09
C GLU A 116 19.00 39.20 -11.24
N SER A 117 18.18 40.22 -11.30
CA SER A 117 16.95 40.32 -10.51
C SER A 117 15.73 40.10 -11.40
N TYR A 118 14.74 39.38 -10.86
CA TYR A 118 13.49 39.16 -11.57
C TYR A 118 12.35 38.87 -10.60
N TRP A 119 11.13 39.03 -11.10
CA TRP A 119 9.93 38.44 -10.52
C TRP A 119 9.06 37.82 -11.60
N ALA A 120 8.37 36.76 -11.22
CA ALA A 120 7.47 36.06 -12.11
C ALA A 120 6.20 35.65 -11.36
N VAL A 121 5.10 35.63 -12.13
CA VAL A 121 3.82 35.06 -11.71
C VAL A 121 3.41 34.08 -12.77
N ASN A 122 3.12 32.85 -12.39
CA ASN A 122 2.63 31.81 -13.25
C ASN A 122 1.27 31.32 -12.75
N TYR A 123 0.31 31.16 -13.64
CA TYR A 123 -0.91 30.42 -13.40
C TYR A 123 -0.84 29.12 -14.19
N PHE A 124 -1.13 28.01 -13.54
CA PHE A 124 -1.23 26.71 -14.19
C PHE A 124 -2.57 26.05 -13.92
N ARG A 125 -3.00 25.22 -14.86
CA ARG A 125 -4.16 24.34 -14.71
C ARG A 125 -3.87 23.01 -15.38
N LYS A 126 -4.20 21.92 -14.67
CA LYS A 126 -4.04 20.54 -15.13
C LYS A 126 -5.37 19.83 -14.99
N ASP A 127 -5.97 19.48 -16.11
CA ASP A 127 -7.15 18.61 -16.16
C ASP A 127 -6.65 17.17 -16.34
N ILE A 128 -6.74 16.38 -15.28
CA ILE A 128 -6.15 15.04 -15.19
C ILE A 128 -7.27 14.02 -15.21
N SER A 129 -7.11 12.98 -16.02
CA SER A 129 -8.09 11.89 -16.16
C SER A 129 -7.44 10.53 -16.14
N GLY A 130 -8.23 9.50 -15.78
CA GLY A 130 -7.77 8.12 -15.78
C GLY A 130 -6.84 7.78 -14.63
N PHE A 131 -6.99 8.42 -13.48
CA PHE A 131 -6.24 8.03 -12.29
C PHE A 131 -6.41 6.54 -12.02
N VAL A 132 -5.31 5.89 -11.65
CA VAL A 132 -5.34 4.49 -11.23
C VAL A 132 -5.59 4.45 -9.73
N GLY A 133 -6.72 3.90 -9.36
CA GLY A 133 -7.06 3.57 -7.97
C GLY A 133 -7.40 2.10 -7.85
N SER A 134 -7.60 1.62 -6.64
CA SER A 134 -8.03 0.25 -6.38
C SER A 134 -9.52 0.19 -6.12
N ARG A 135 -10.15 -0.86 -6.60
CA ARG A 135 -11.55 -1.17 -6.31
C ARG A 135 -11.66 -2.63 -5.90
N THR A 136 -12.38 -2.85 -4.84
CA THR A 136 -12.74 -4.17 -4.36
C THR A 136 -14.16 -4.51 -4.80
N THR A 137 -14.34 -5.68 -5.40
CA THR A 137 -15.65 -6.15 -5.88
C THR A 137 -15.80 -7.64 -5.64
N ASP A 138 -16.99 -8.05 -5.26
CA ASP A 138 -17.35 -9.44 -5.17
C ASP A 138 -17.59 -10.01 -6.56
N GLN A 139 -16.91 -11.12 -6.89
CA GLN A 139 -17.10 -11.79 -8.17
C GLN A 139 -16.89 -13.30 -8.06
N GLU A 140 -17.57 -14.03 -8.92
CA GLU A 140 -17.31 -15.45 -9.14
C GLU A 140 -16.08 -15.63 -10.01
N VAL A 141 -15.16 -16.52 -9.61
CA VAL A 141 -13.89 -16.74 -10.31
C VAL A 141 -13.86 -18.15 -10.92
N GLY A 142 -14.09 -18.22 -12.21
CA GLY A 142 -14.12 -19.49 -12.94
C GLY A 142 -15.09 -20.51 -12.33
N ASP A 143 -14.65 -21.76 -12.18
CA ASP A 143 -15.43 -22.81 -11.54
C ASP A 143 -15.05 -23.06 -10.08
N LEU A 144 -14.38 -22.07 -9.43
CA LEU A 144 -14.04 -22.20 -8.02
C LEU A 144 -15.32 -22.27 -7.18
N ARG A 145 -15.35 -23.23 -6.28
CA ARG A 145 -16.50 -23.48 -5.40
C ARG A 145 -16.08 -23.39 -3.96
N ASN A 146 -16.97 -22.85 -3.14
CA ASN A 146 -16.68 -22.69 -1.73
C ASN A 146 -17.19 -23.89 -0.92
N PRO A 147 -16.30 -24.80 -0.49
CA PRO A 147 -16.70 -26.00 0.26
C PRO A 147 -17.25 -25.68 1.64
N ALA A 148 -16.96 -24.53 2.23
CA ALA A 148 -17.49 -24.13 3.52
C ALA A 148 -19.03 -23.97 3.50
N TYR A 149 -19.59 -23.56 2.37
CA TYR A 149 -21.04 -23.40 2.17
C TYR A 149 -21.68 -24.60 1.46
N GLY A 150 -20.91 -25.64 1.17
CA GLY A 150 -21.40 -26.89 0.64
C GLY A 150 -22.01 -27.80 1.70
N THR A 151 -22.54 -28.95 1.27
CA THR A 151 -23.17 -29.92 2.18
C THR A 151 -22.24 -30.39 3.29
N ASN A 152 -21.00 -30.71 2.92
CA ASN A 152 -20.00 -31.19 3.91
C ASN A 152 -19.56 -30.09 4.85
N GLY A 153 -19.39 -28.86 4.37
CA GLY A 153 -19.08 -27.70 5.22
C GLY A 153 -20.20 -27.40 6.21
N THR A 154 -21.44 -27.45 5.77
CA THR A 154 -22.60 -27.27 6.65
C THR A 154 -22.65 -28.34 7.73
N ILE A 155 -22.45 -29.61 7.41
CA ILE A 155 -22.40 -30.71 8.39
C ILE A 155 -21.27 -30.46 9.41
N ALA A 156 -20.10 -30.04 8.96
CA ALA A 156 -18.99 -29.75 9.87
C ALA A 156 -19.31 -28.58 10.82
N GLN A 157 -19.92 -27.52 10.33
CA GLN A 157 -20.35 -26.37 11.14
C GLN A 157 -21.46 -26.77 12.15
N ASP A 158 -22.43 -27.55 11.73
CA ASP A 158 -23.50 -28.05 12.60
C ASP A 158 -22.93 -28.93 13.72
N CYS A 159 -21.91 -29.73 13.40
CA CYS A 159 -21.21 -30.54 14.39
C CYS A 159 -20.45 -29.70 15.42
N VAL A 160 -19.81 -28.62 14.96
CA VAL A 160 -19.14 -27.65 15.84
C VAL A 160 -20.17 -26.97 16.76
N ALA A 161 -21.28 -26.53 16.19
CA ALA A 161 -22.36 -25.91 16.97
C ALA A 161 -22.91 -26.86 18.05
N ALA A 162 -23.21 -28.09 17.67
CA ALA A 162 -23.68 -29.12 18.60
C ALA A 162 -22.68 -29.44 19.73
N TRP A 163 -21.41 -29.45 19.43
CA TRP A 163 -20.35 -29.62 20.43
C TRP A 163 -20.26 -28.44 21.40
N ASN A 164 -20.41 -27.22 20.89
CA ASN A 164 -20.46 -26.02 21.73
C ASN A 164 -21.69 -26.04 22.66
N ASP A 165 -22.85 -26.41 22.15
CA ASP A 165 -24.11 -26.51 22.92
C ASP A 165 -24.03 -27.59 24.01
N ALA A 166 -23.29 -28.63 23.76
CA ALA A 166 -23.02 -29.69 24.75
C ALA A 166 -22.01 -29.27 25.84
N GLY A 167 -21.56 -28.03 25.85
CA GLY A 167 -20.59 -27.54 26.84
C GLY A 167 -19.16 -27.97 26.58
N ARG A 168 -18.85 -28.24 25.30
CA ARG A 168 -17.48 -28.61 24.84
C ARG A 168 -16.90 -29.81 25.58
N PRO A 169 -17.57 -30.96 25.57
CA PRO A 169 -17.05 -32.15 26.23
C PRO A 169 -15.70 -32.56 25.64
N ASP A 170 -14.85 -33.16 26.47
CA ASP A 170 -13.56 -33.66 26.02
C ASP A 170 -13.73 -34.70 24.90
N PRO A 171 -13.22 -34.45 23.70
CA PRO A 171 -13.38 -35.36 22.56
C PRO A 171 -12.56 -36.66 22.70
N GLY A 172 -11.57 -36.67 23.57
CA GLY A 172 -10.78 -37.86 23.87
C GLY A 172 -11.53 -38.91 24.72
N VAL A 173 -12.75 -38.62 25.20
CA VAL A 173 -13.55 -39.57 25.99
C VAL A 173 -14.53 -40.30 25.07
N PRO A 174 -14.31 -41.62 24.82
CA PRO A 174 -15.19 -42.41 23.98
C PRO A 174 -16.64 -42.39 24.51
N GLY A 175 -17.60 -42.00 23.66
CA GLY A 175 -19.03 -42.03 24.00
C GLY A 175 -19.62 -40.71 24.55
N VAL A 176 -18.81 -39.69 24.76
CA VAL A 176 -19.29 -38.38 25.24
C VAL A 176 -19.73 -37.50 24.08
N PHE A 177 -19.13 -37.65 22.92
CA PHE A 177 -19.54 -36.97 21.69
C PHE A 177 -19.57 -37.98 20.54
N GLY A 178 -20.72 -38.19 19.95
CA GLY A 178 -20.80 -38.94 18.71
C GLY A 178 -21.54 -40.25 18.79
N SER A 179 -22.84 -40.17 18.82
CA SER A 179 -23.69 -41.20 18.24
C SER A 179 -24.65 -40.45 17.34
N GLY A 180 -24.41 -40.44 16.10
CA GLY A 180 -25.24 -39.78 15.12
C GLY A 180 -24.40 -39.22 13.99
N ASP A 181 -24.88 -38.29 13.26
CA ASP A 181 -24.35 -37.80 11.99
C ASP A 181 -23.07 -36.96 12.11
N CYS A 182 -22.65 -36.55 13.31
CA CYS A 182 -21.35 -35.97 13.56
C CYS A 182 -20.32 -37.07 13.78
N VAL A 183 -19.56 -37.37 12.76
CA VAL A 183 -18.39 -38.24 12.91
C VAL A 183 -17.49 -37.55 13.94
N SER A 184 -17.16 -38.28 15.03
CA SER A 184 -16.35 -37.79 16.16
C SER A 184 -15.03 -37.13 15.74
N GLN A 185 -14.50 -37.48 14.59
CA GLN A 185 -13.31 -36.94 13.99
C GLN A 185 -13.53 -35.53 13.41
N GLN A 186 -14.63 -35.23 12.76
CA GLN A 186 -14.89 -33.89 12.23
C GLN A 186 -15.03 -32.87 13.36
N ALA A 187 -15.67 -33.24 14.44
CA ALA A 187 -15.75 -32.39 15.62
C ALA A 187 -14.40 -32.18 16.28
N LEU A 188 -13.53 -33.19 16.29
CA LEU A 188 -12.17 -33.13 16.80
C LEU A 188 -11.29 -32.12 16.05
N TRP A 189 -11.41 -32.11 14.74
CA TRP A 189 -10.63 -31.21 13.89
C TRP A 189 -11.16 -29.76 13.91
N ALA A 190 -12.42 -29.58 14.20
CA ALA A 190 -13.00 -28.27 14.38
C ALA A 190 -12.67 -27.62 15.73
N GLN A 191 -12.08 -28.33 16.66
CA GLN A 191 -11.73 -27.84 18.00
C GLN A 191 -10.73 -26.70 18.06
N PRO A 192 -9.63 -26.72 17.30
CA PRO A 192 -8.61 -25.69 17.45
C PRO A 192 -9.10 -24.26 17.22
N TRP A 193 -10.18 -24.08 16.48
CA TRP A 193 -10.69 -22.76 16.20
C TRP A 193 -11.49 -22.13 17.33
N MET A 194 -11.99 -22.95 18.19
CA MET A 194 -12.97 -22.48 19.14
C MET A 194 -12.36 -21.78 20.33
N ASN A 195 -11.04 -21.92 20.52
CA ASN A 195 -10.39 -21.19 21.61
C ASN A 195 -8.86 -21.32 21.57
N ASP A 196 -8.14 -20.24 21.36
CA ASP A 196 -6.68 -20.18 21.47
C ASP A 196 -6.17 -20.71 22.82
N PHE A 197 -6.93 -20.51 23.89
CA PHE A 197 -6.58 -21.00 25.21
C PHE A 197 -6.67 -22.54 25.34
N GLN A 198 -7.58 -23.19 24.63
CA GLN A 198 -7.65 -24.64 24.61
C GLN A 198 -6.52 -25.25 23.80
N HIS A 199 -6.13 -24.61 22.71
CA HIS A 199 -4.97 -24.98 21.91
C HIS A 199 -3.69 -24.93 22.75
N MET A 200 -3.49 -23.85 23.50
CA MET A 200 -2.36 -23.72 24.43
C MET A 200 -2.40 -24.80 25.54
N GLY A 201 -3.58 -25.15 26.02
CA GLY A 201 -3.77 -26.24 26.98
C GLY A 201 -3.37 -27.61 26.43
N TRP A 202 -3.65 -27.86 25.18
CA TRP A 202 -3.26 -29.10 24.49
C TRP A 202 -1.76 -29.18 24.26
N ILE A 203 -1.12 -28.10 23.84
CA ILE A 203 0.33 -28.01 23.70
C ILE A 203 0.99 -28.31 25.07
N ALA A 204 0.48 -27.71 26.15
CA ALA A 204 0.98 -27.93 27.49
C ALA A 204 0.82 -29.41 27.93
N ALA A 205 -0.34 -29.99 27.69
CA ALA A 205 -0.60 -31.40 28.00
C ALA A 205 0.26 -32.37 27.18
N ALA A 206 0.46 -32.06 25.89
CA ALA A 206 1.34 -32.84 25.02
C ALA A 206 2.81 -32.80 25.49
N LEU A 207 3.28 -31.60 25.86
CA LEU A 207 4.62 -31.41 26.41
C LEU A 207 4.81 -32.14 27.77
N GLU A 208 3.80 -32.11 28.63
CA GLU A 208 3.79 -32.84 29.90
C GLU A 208 3.79 -34.36 29.70
N ALA A 209 3.09 -34.84 28.67
CA ALA A 209 3.08 -36.25 28.27
C ALA A 209 4.32 -36.67 27.47
N GLY A 210 5.26 -35.76 27.20
CA GLY A 210 6.46 -36.04 26.42
C GLY A 210 6.23 -36.26 24.92
N VAL A 211 5.07 -35.83 24.40
CA VAL A 211 4.74 -35.92 22.97
C VAL A 211 5.47 -34.82 22.22
N PRO A 212 6.18 -35.12 21.11
CA PRO A 212 6.83 -34.10 20.32
C PRO A 212 5.82 -33.12 19.76
N VAL A 213 6.09 -31.81 19.88
CA VAL A 213 5.30 -30.74 19.32
C VAL A 213 6.03 -30.19 18.13
N SER A 214 5.36 -30.06 17.00
CA SER A 214 5.93 -29.41 15.83
C SER A 214 6.27 -27.93 16.11
N ALA A 215 7.53 -27.56 15.95
CA ALA A 215 7.98 -26.20 16.13
C ALA A 215 7.37 -25.22 15.11
N ALA A 216 6.87 -25.71 13.98
CA ALA A 216 6.28 -24.89 12.92
C ALA A 216 4.79 -24.63 13.09
N THR A 217 4.04 -25.57 13.68
CA THR A 217 2.58 -25.50 13.79
C THR A 217 2.08 -25.49 15.24
N GLY A 218 2.95 -25.77 16.21
CA GLY A 218 2.55 -25.92 17.62
C GLY A 218 1.68 -27.14 17.91
N PHE A 219 1.41 -28.00 16.91
CA PHE A 219 0.63 -29.20 17.10
C PHE A 219 1.46 -30.32 17.69
N PRO A 220 0.91 -31.09 18.64
CA PRO A 220 1.54 -32.33 19.04
C PRO A 220 1.62 -33.27 17.83
N PHE A 221 2.81 -33.79 17.55
CA PHE A 221 2.98 -34.92 16.65
C PHE A 221 2.36 -36.13 17.34
N LEU A 222 1.12 -36.42 17.02
CA LEU A 222 0.49 -37.63 17.48
C LEU A 222 1.11 -38.77 16.67
N ASP A 223 1.76 -39.71 17.37
CA ASP A 223 2.20 -40.94 16.73
C ASP A 223 0.94 -41.73 16.30
N PRO A 224 0.68 -41.86 14.99
CA PRO A 224 -0.51 -42.55 14.52
C PRO A 224 -0.54 -44.04 14.91
N THR A 225 0.52 -44.53 15.49
CA THR A 225 0.63 -45.93 15.93
C THR A 225 0.36 -46.09 17.43
N ASP A 226 0.16 -45.03 18.19
CA ASP A 226 -0.10 -45.08 19.62
C ASP A 226 -1.60 -45.27 19.90
N PRO A 227 -2.02 -46.48 20.34
CA PRO A 227 -3.43 -46.76 20.59
C PRO A 227 -3.99 -46.04 21.81
N ASP A 228 -3.15 -45.51 22.71
CA ASP A 228 -3.56 -44.86 23.94
C ASP A 228 -3.91 -43.36 23.73
N LEU A 229 -3.55 -42.78 22.58
CA LEU A 229 -3.89 -41.40 22.24
C LEU A 229 -5.29 -41.24 21.66
N GLY A 230 -6.09 -42.32 21.57
CA GLY A 230 -7.50 -42.26 21.16
C GLY A 230 -7.74 -41.94 19.67
N PHE A 231 -6.71 -41.78 18.90
CA PHE A 231 -6.78 -41.64 17.45
C PHE A 231 -6.57 -43.00 16.83
N ALA A 232 -7.63 -43.59 16.31
CA ALA A 232 -7.47 -44.77 15.45
C ALA A 232 -6.59 -44.33 14.27
N ALA A 233 -5.43 -44.95 14.17
CA ALA A 233 -4.49 -44.68 13.09
C ALA A 233 -5.16 -44.96 11.76
N ILE A 234 -5.61 -43.92 11.08
CA ILE A 234 -6.02 -44.00 9.70
C ILE A 234 -4.75 -43.74 8.90
N ALA A 235 -4.17 -44.79 8.36
CA ALA A 235 -3.02 -44.66 7.48
C ALA A 235 -3.44 -43.80 6.29
N PRO A 236 -2.64 -42.75 5.93
CA PRO A 236 -2.90 -41.97 4.74
C PRO A 236 -2.99 -42.89 3.52
N PRO A 237 -3.82 -42.59 2.53
CA PRO A 237 -3.83 -43.31 1.25
C PRO A 237 -2.43 -43.42 0.69
N ALA A 238 -2.11 -44.55 0.04
CA ALA A 238 -0.75 -44.84 -0.46
C ALA A 238 -0.22 -43.87 -1.50
N ASP A 239 -1.07 -43.02 -2.03
CA ASP A 239 -0.83 -41.98 -3.00
C ASP A 239 -0.87 -40.55 -2.44
N CYS A 240 -0.91 -40.41 -1.11
CA CYS A 240 -0.86 -39.11 -0.44
C CYS A 240 0.55 -38.50 -0.55
N PRO A 241 0.71 -37.29 -1.12
CA PRO A 241 2.01 -36.65 -1.16
C PRO A 241 2.52 -36.28 0.23
N ASP A 242 3.81 -36.48 0.48
CA ASP A 242 4.49 -36.23 1.77
C ASP A 242 4.36 -34.82 2.34
N SER A 243 3.84 -33.86 1.58
CA SER A 243 3.77 -32.45 1.93
C SER A 243 2.42 -31.94 2.43
N GLY A 244 1.44 -32.80 2.65
CA GLY A 244 0.10 -32.34 3.04
C GLY A 244 -0.88 -33.47 3.26
N TRP A 245 -0.62 -34.34 4.24
CA TRP A 245 -1.49 -35.48 4.54
C TRP A 245 -2.96 -35.11 4.82
N TRP A 246 -3.25 -33.89 5.30
CA TRP A 246 -4.63 -33.36 5.41
C TRP A 246 -5.35 -33.20 4.07
N ILE A 247 -4.64 -33.02 2.96
CA ILE A 247 -5.24 -32.93 1.62
C ILE A 247 -5.78 -34.29 1.16
N CYS A 248 -5.28 -35.37 1.73
CA CYS A 248 -5.61 -36.74 1.35
C CYS A 248 -6.86 -37.30 2.02
N PHE A 249 -7.51 -36.55 2.89
CA PHE A 249 -8.67 -37.00 3.66
C PHE A 249 -9.90 -36.11 3.42
N PRO A 250 -10.40 -36.02 2.19
CA PRO A 250 -11.55 -35.18 1.91
C PRO A 250 -12.78 -35.67 2.67
N GLY A 251 -13.27 -34.82 3.56
CA GLY A 251 -14.55 -35.00 4.27
C GLY A 251 -14.52 -35.94 5.49
N THR A 252 -13.36 -36.52 5.88
CA THR A 252 -13.29 -37.39 7.05
C THR A 252 -12.28 -36.94 8.10
N GLU A 253 -11.26 -36.16 7.73
CA GLU A 253 -10.13 -35.89 8.61
C GLU A 253 -9.59 -34.46 8.54
N GLY A 254 -10.43 -33.47 8.31
CA GLY A 254 -10.06 -32.09 8.54
C GLY A 254 -10.05 -31.16 7.33
N ALA A 255 -9.85 -31.65 6.12
CA ALA A 255 -9.92 -30.82 4.94
C ALA A 255 -11.13 -31.20 4.07
N ILE A 256 -11.96 -30.22 3.71
CA ILE A 256 -13.10 -30.43 2.82
C ILE A 256 -12.75 -29.85 1.46
N VAL A 257 -12.51 -30.71 0.49
CA VAL A 257 -12.21 -30.31 -0.91
C VAL A 257 -13.51 -29.90 -1.60
N GLN A 258 -13.47 -28.85 -2.40
CA GLN A 258 -14.62 -28.43 -3.20
C GLN A 258 -15.14 -29.54 -4.10
N THR A 259 -16.44 -29.60 -4.27
CA THR A 259 -17.13 -30.52 -5.17
C THR A 259 -17.99 -29.77 -6.17
N GLY A 260 -18.40 -30.41 -7.25
CA GLY A 260 -19.33 -29.80 -8.23
C GLY A 260 -20.71 -29.45 -7.66
N ALA A 261 -21.05 -29.93 -6.46
CA ALA A 261 -22.31 -29.64 -5.76
C ALA A 261 -22.24 -28.41 -4.86
N ASP A 262 -21.03 -27.94 -4.53
CA ASP A 262 -20.84 -26.77 -3.69
C ASP A 262 -21.17 -25.48 -4.46
N PRO A 263 -21.62 -24.42 -3.79
CA PRO A 263 -21.89 -23.14 -4.44
C PRO A 263 -20.63 -22.54 -5.04
N LEU A 264 -20.77 -21.74 -6.07
CA LEU A 264 -19.65 -20.96 -6.63
C LEU A 264 -19.09 -20.06 -5.53
N ALA A 265 -17.76 -19.97 -5.50
CA ALA A 265 -17.09 -19.10 -4.55
C ALA A 265 -17.22 -17.64 -4.99
N VAL A 266 -17.79 -16.83 -4.12
CA VAL A 266 -17.76 -15.38 -4.24
C VAL A 266 -16.45 -14.91 -3.62
N VAL A 267 -15.58 -14.35 -4.45
CA VAL A 267 -14.26 -13.86 -4.07
C VAL A 267 -14.29 -12.35 -4.06
N GLU A 268 -13.83 -11.75 -2.98
CA GLU A 268 -13.63 -10.31 -2.88
C GLU A 268 -12.32 -9.95 -3.56
N VAL A 269 -12.40 -9.43 -4.78
CA VAL A 269 -11.25 -9.16 -5.63
C VAL A 269 -10.91 -7.68 -5.65
N THR A 270 -9.69 -7.36 -5.25
CA THR A 270 -9.12 -6.02 -5.33
C THR A 270 -8.31 -5.89 -6.61
N ARG A 271 -8.67 -4.92 -7.45
CA ARG A 271 -7.99 -4.62 -8.71
C ARG A 271 -7.74 -3.14 -8.90
N PRO A 272 -6.63 -2.77 -9.58
CA PRO A 272 -6.45 -1.42 -10.05
C PRO A 272 -7.41 -1.11 -11.23
N TYR A 273 -8.01 0.08 -11.20
CA TYR A 273 -8.89 0.59 -12.24
C TYR A 273 -8.53 2.04 -12.58
N ASN A 274 -8.80 2.45 -13.83
CA ASN A 274 -8.84 3.86 -14.13
C ASN A 274 -10.11 4.45 -13.53
N MET A 275 -9.91 5.30 -12.54
CA MET A 275 -10.99 5.93 -11.80
C MET A 275 -11.26 7.35 -12.31
N ASN A 276 -11.55 8.22 -11.42
CA ASN A 276 -12.01 9.57 -11.63
C ASN A 276 -11.03 10.48 -12.41
N SER A 277 -11.51 11.66 -12.73
CA SER A 277 -10.74 12.79 -13.18
C SER A 277 -10.68 13.86 -12.08
N GLY A 278 -9.66 14.67 -12.10
CA GLY A 278 -9.51 15.78 -11.18
C GLY A 278 -8.88 16.99 -11.87
N VAL A 279 -9.14 18.16 -11.32
CA VAL A 279 -8.55 19.41 -11.78
C VAL A 279 -7.63 19.93 -10.69
N VAL A 280 -6.41 20.26 -11.06
CA VAL A 280 -5.45 20.93 -10.20
C VAL A 280 -5.07 22.24 -10.86
N ASP A 281 -5.28 23.36 -10.19
CA ASP A 281 -4.82 24.65 -10.64
C ASP A 281 -4.10 25.40 -9.52
N GLY A 282 -3.34 26.43 -9.89
CA GLY A 282 -2.61 27.18 -8.91
C GLY A 282 -1.89 28.39 -9.45
N ILE A 283 -1.30 29.13 -8.52
CA ILE A 283 -0.49 30.30 -8.81
C ILE A 283 0.89 30.10 -8.21
N GLU A 284 1.91 30.29 -9.03
CA GLU A 284 3.29 30.27 -8.60
C GLU A 284 3.86 31.70 -8.63
N LEU A 285 4.47 32.09 -7.54
CA LEU A 285 5.18 33.34 -7.41
C LEU A 285 6.67 33.04 -7.29
N ALA A 286 7.47 33.74 -8.06
CA ALA A 286 8.92 33.69 -7.92
C ALA A 286 9.48 35.11 -7.88
N TRP A 287 10.45 35.32 -7.02
CA TRP A 287 11.17 36.58 -6.92
C TRP A 287 12.61 36.34 -6.49
N GLN A 288 13.53 36.98 -7.23
CA GLN A 288 14.93 37.03 -6.92
C GLN A 288 15.41 38.47 -7.00
N HIS A 289 16.14 38.90 -6.00
CA HIS A 289 16.74 40.23 -5.98
C HIS A 289 18.17 40.17 -5.48
N LEU A 290 19.06 40.73 -6.29
CA LEU A 290 20.46 40.95 -5.96
C LEU A 290 20.67 42.44 -5.84
N TRP A 291 21.26 42.88 -4.73
CA TRP A 291 21.62 44.28 -4.54
C TRP A 291 22.94 44.56 -5.26
N GLU A 292 22.92 45.42 -6.27
CA GLU A 292 24.05 45.70 -7.18
C GLU A 292 25.32 46.16 -6.44
N ASP A 293 25.15 46.96 -5.39
CA ASP A 293 26.27 47.53 -4.63
C ASP A 293 26.57 46.77 -3.31
N ALA A 294 26.01 45.59 -3.12
CA ALA A 294 26.13 44.85 -1.88
C ALA A 294 26.17 43.33 -2.11
N PRO A 295 26.95 42.61 -1.32
CA PRO A 295 27.11 41.15 -1.50
C PRO A 295 25.93 40.36 -0.95
N TYR A 296 24.72 40.87 -1.07
CA TYR A 296 23.49 40.26 -0.56
C TYR A 296 22.53 39.90 -1.68
N GLY A 297 21.78 38.86 -1.45
CA GLY A 297 20.64 38.51 -2.32
C GLY A 297 19.52 37.84 -1.54
N MET A 298 18.37 37.86 -2.13
CA MET A 298 17.16 37.22 -1.60
C MET A 298 16.47 36.48 -2.70
N GLN A 299 15.96 35.29 -2.39
CA GLN A 299 15.15 34.48 -3.28
C GLN A 299 13.90 34.04 -2.55
N PHE A 300 12.78 34.18 -3.20
CA PHE A 300 11.47 33.75 -2.73
C PHE A 300 10.74 33.01 -3.82
N ASN A 301 10.11 31.90 -3.50
CA ASN A 301 9.09 31.26 -4.30
C ASN A 301 7.96 30.77 -3.41
N TYR A 302 6.75 30.79 -3.96
CA TYR A 302 5.57 30.26 -3.30
C TYR A 302 4.58 29.76 -4.34
N THR A 303 4.03 28.57 -4.10
CA THR A 303 3.02 27.93 -4.93
C THR A 303 1.75 27.77 -4.10
N PHE A 304 0.69 28.42 -4.55
CA PHE A 304 -0.67 28.19 -4.09
C PHE A 304 -1.28 27.11 -4.95
N ILE A 305 -1.79 26.05 -4.34
CA ILE A 305 -2.42 24.94 -5.04
C ILE A 305 -3.89 24.87 -4.66
N ASN A 306 -4.74 24.80 -5.66
CA ASN A 306 -6.14 24.52 -5.51
C ASN A 306 -6.45 23.21 -6.26
N GLY A 307 -6.97 22.23 -5.54
CA GLY A 307 -7.37 20.94 -6.11
C GLY A 307 -8.88 20.82 -6.16
N GLY A 308 -9.53 21.65 -6.99
CA GLY A 308 -10.94 21.99 -6.94
C GLY A 308 -11.98 20.87 -6.81
N ASP A 309 -11.70 19.66 -7.26
CA ASP A 309 -12.65 18.53 -7.18
C ASP A 309 -12.09 17.37 -6.33
N VAL A 310 -11.03 17.61 -5.54
CA VAL A 310 -10.33 16.59 -4.77
C VAL A 310 -10.33 16.96 -3.29
N ASP A 311 -11.44 17.51 -2.81
CA ASP A 311 -11.61 17.79 -1.38
C ASP A 311 -11.92 16.48 -0.65
N VAL A 312 -11.01 16.09 0.21
CA VAL A 312 -11.22 14.99 1.13
C VAL A 312 -12.04 15.47 2.31
N ASP A 313 -13.23 14.93 2.48
CA ASP A 313 -14.03 15.18 3.67
C ASP A 313 -13.45 14.37 4.85
N ARG A 314 -12.91 15.10 5.84
CA ARG A 314 -12.30 14.50 7.04
C ARG A 314 -13.27 13.67 7.87
N TYR A 315 -14.57 13.89 7.74
CA TYR A 315 -15.61 13.28 8.57
C TYR A 315 -16.30 12.10 7.91
N VAL A 316 -16.08 11.90 6.61
CA VAL A 316 -16.60 10.74 5.88
C VAL A 316 -15.62 9.57 6.02
N ILE A 317 -16.16 8.40 6.36
CA ILE A 317 -15.44 7.13 6.34
C ILE A 317 -15.92 6.39 5.11
N GLY A 318 -15.02 5.91 4.29
CA GLY A 318 -15.30 5.20 3.05
C GLY A 318 -14.48 5.72 1.88
N GLU A 319 -14.68 5.11 0.72
CA GLU A 319 -13.94 5.44 -0.49
C GLU A 319 -14.08 6.92 -0.86
N GLN A 320 -12.98 7.63 -0.86
CA GLN A 320 -12.86 8.99 -1.35
C GLN A 320 -11.69 9.02 -2.33
N PHE A 321 -11.81 9.83 -3.36
CA PHE A 321 -10.72 10.04 -4.29
C PHE A 321 -9.81 11.18 -3.79
N VAL A 322 -8.50 10.97 -3.81
CA VAL A 322 -7.52 11.96 -3.40
C VAL A 322 -6.32 11.95 -4.32
N LEU A 323 -5.77 13.13 -4.60
CA LEU A 323 -4.44 13.29 -5.15
C LEU A 323 -3.46 13.55 -4.01
N PRO A 324 -2.66 12.55 -3.61
CA PRO A 324 -1.81 12.70 -2.44
C PRO A 324 -0.69 13.73 -2.69
N GLY A 325 -0.32 14.45 -1.64
CA GLY A 325 0.82 15.35 -1.65
C GLY A 325 0.59 16.73 -2.26
N LEU A 326 -0.64 17.08 -2.66
CA LEU A 326 -0.99 18.42 -3.09
C LEU A 326 -1.18 19.35 -1.88
N GLY A 327 -0.48 20.47 -1.89
CA GLY A 327 -0.56 21.48 -0.84
C GLY A 327 0.36 22.64 -1.14
N ASP A 328 0.08 23.76 -0.51
CA ASP A 328 0.89 24.96 -0.64
C ASP A 328 2.34 24.70 -0.26
N SER A 329 3.25 25.34 -0.96
CA SER A 329 4.67 25.24 -0.64
C SER A 329 5.39 26.55 -0.93
N GLY A 330 6.44 26.82 -0.18
CA GLY A 330 7.23 28.01 -0.36
C GLY A 330 8.66 27.88 0.17
N ASN A 331 9.51 28.71 -0.38
CA ASN A 331 10.89 28.82 0.04
C ASN A 331 11.28 30.30 0.07
N LEU A 332 11.91 30.71 1.16
CA LEU A 332 12.51 32.03 1.31
C LEU A 332 13.97 31.85 1.73
N SER A 333 14.87 32.41 0.95
CA SER A 333 16.29 32.38 1.30
C SER A 333 16.95 33.75 1.17
N PHE A 334 17.79 34.04 2.12
CA PHE A 334 18.74 35.16 2.09
C PHE A 334 20.15 34.58 1.92
N PHE A 335 20.95 35.20 1.10
CA PHE A 335 22.31 34.80 0.89
C PHE A 335 23.23 36.02 0.86
N PHE A 336 24.45 35.77 1.29
CA PHE A 336 25.56 36.69 1.28
C PHE A 336 26.74 36.02 0.57
N GLU A 337 27.36 36.70 -0.36
CA GLU A 337 28.50 36.18 -1.11
C GLU A 337 29.50 37.28 -1.42
N ASP A 338 30.73 37.13 -0.90
CA ASP A 338 31.86 37.92 -1.26
C ASP A 338 33.05 37.04 -1.67
N ASP A 339 34.22 37.60 -1.88
CA ASP A 339 35.40 36.87 -2.32
C ASP A 339 35.79 35.70 -1.41
N ARG A 340 35.42 35.73 -0.13
CA ARG A 340 35.86 34.74 0.86
C ARG A 340 34.70 34.06 1.60
N HIS A 341 33.56 34.67 1.65
CA HIS A 341 32.45 34.21 2.47
C HIS A 341 31.24 33.92 1.60
N THR A 342 30.64 32.79 1.78
CA THR A 342 29.30 32.47 1.27
C THR A 342 28.44 32.04 2.43
N ALA A 343 27.32 32.72 2.66
CA ALA A 343 26.36 32.37 3.72
C ALA A 343 24.96 32.32 3.13
N ARG A 344 24.15 31.38 3.59
CA ARG A 344 22.75 31.26 3.22
C ARG A 344 21.92 30.83 4.41
N ILE A 345 20.78 31.46 4.59
CA ILE A 345 19.71 31.02 5.47
C ILE A 345 18.46 30.77 4.62
N ALA A 346 17.81 29.64 4.81
CA ALA A 346 16.64 29.26 4.04
C ALA A 346 15.52 28.76 4.94
N LEU A 347 14.33 29.30 4.73
CA LEU A 347 13.07 28.83 5.32
C LEU A 347 12.28 28.08 4.25
N ASN A 348 11.99 26.80 4.50
CA ASN A 348 11.19 25.94 3.65
C ASN A 348 9.83 25.74 4.33
N TYR A 349 8.76 26.08 3.65
CA TYR A 349 7.38 25.88 4.09
C TYR A 349 6.69 24.83 3.25
N ARG A 350 5.94 23.96 3.88
CA ARG A 350 5.00 23.05 3.23
C ARG A 350 3.69 23.05 4.01
N GLY A 351 2.61 23.36 3.35
CA GLY A 351 1.26 23.31 3.89
C GLY A 351 0.82 21.88 4.21
N GLU A 352 -0.29 21.75 4.87
CA GLU A 352 -0.93 20.46 5.11
C GLU A 352 -1.26 19.77 3.77
N THR A 353 -1.03 18.46 3.70
CA THR A 353 -1.32 17.66 2.52
C THR A 353 -2.00 16.36 2.90
N VAL A 354 -2.84 15.84 2.03
CA VAL A 354 -3.36 14.48 2.17
C VAL A 354 -2.27 13.49 1.75
N ALA A 355 -1.97 12.52 2.62
CA ALA A 355 -1.01 11.45 2.33
C ALA A 355 -1.66 10.22 1.68
N GLY A 356 -2.97 10.06 1.85
CA GLY A 356 -3.74 8.90 1.42
C GLY A 356 -4.78 8.52 2.46
N PHE A 357 -4.97 7.24 2.67
CA PHE A 357 -5.92 6.71 3.64
C PHE A 357 -5.23 5.72 4.58
N ALA A 358 -5.62 5.75 5.84
CA ALA A 358 -5.26 4.78 6.86
C ALA A 358 -6.31 3.64 6.90
N ASP A 359 -6.20 2.74 7.88
CA ASP A 359 -7.16 1.66 8.10
C ASP A 359 -8.61 2.18 8.11
N TYR A 360 -9.53 1.38 7.58
CA TYR A 360 -10.95 1.73 7.42
C TYR A 360 -11.18 2.98 6.57
N GLU A 361 -10.32 3.21 5.55
CA GLU A 361 -10.46 4.32 4.59
C GLU A 361 -10.54 5.70 5.24
N GLN A 362 -9.90 5.88 6.38
CA GLN A 362 -9.83 7.15 7.06
C GLN A 362 -8.77 8.06 6.42
N PRO A 363 -9.09 9.30 6.06
CA PRO A 363 -8.11 10.17 5.44
C PRO A 363 -6.95 10.49 6.37
N LEU A 364 -5.74 10.34 5.83
CA LEU A 364 -4.46 10.55 6.49
C LEU A 364 -3.83 11.85 5.96
N PHE A 365 -3.43 12.72 6.86
CA PHE A 365 -2.85 14.03 6.55
C PHE A 365 -1.41 14.12 7.04
N VAL A 366 -0.59 14.84 6.28
CA VAL A 366 0.71 15.35 6.73
C VAL A 366 0.50 16.76 7.24
N GLU A 367 0.89 17.04 8.49
CA GLU A 367 0.81 18.35 9.10
C GLU A 367 1.68 19.38 8.37
N ALA A 368 1.22 20.64 8.35
CA ALA A 368 2.00 21.73 7.79
C ALA A 368 3.30 21.91 8.58
N ARG A 369 4.40 22.14 7.87
CA ARG A 369 5.72 22.27 8.50
C ARG A 369 6.57 23.40 7.93
N GLN A 370 7.49 23.90 8.75
CA GLN A 370 8.45 24.93 8.40
C GLN A 370 9.84 24.49 8.86
N GLN A 371 10.77 24.37 7.94
CA GLN A 371 12.14 23.98 8.25
C GLN A 371 13.10 25.12 7.95
N LEU A 372 13.98 25.42 8.92
CA LEU A 372 15.00 26.43 8.80
C LEU A 372 16.38 25.79 8.64
N ASP A 373 17.11 26.18 7.59
CA ASP A 373 18.42 25.68 7.25
C ASP A 373 19.43 26.84 7.16
N LEU A 374 20.68 26.58 7.54
CA LEU A 374 21.79 27.51 7.47
C LEU A 374 22.99 26.85 6.81
N SER A 375 23.65 27.56 5.90
CA SER A 375 24.91 27.15 5.33
C SER A 375 25.91 28.30 5.35
N TYR A 376 27.17 28.01 5.70
CA TYR A 376 28.25 28.98 5.70
C TYR A 376 29.53 28.35 5.18
N GLN A 377 30.23 29.07 4.28
CA GLN A 377 31.51 28.68 3.75
C GLN A 377 32.49 29.83 3.89
N PHE A 378 33.71 29.50 4.25
CA PHE A 378 34.83 30.42 4.31
C PHE A 378 36.02 29.93 3.45
N ARG A 379 36.31 30.65 2.41
CA ARG A 379 37.46 30.41 1.54
C ARG A 379 38.72 31.01 2.18
N TYR A 380 39.53 30.15 2.81
CA TYR A 380 40.78 30.57 3.44
C TYR A 380 41.80 30.95 2.38
N ASN A 381 41.94 30.17 1.32
CA ASN A 381 42.77 30.41 0.12
C ASN A 381 42.18 29.63 -1.06
N ASP A 382 42.84 29.72 -2.24
CA ASP A 382 42.36 29.07 -3.47
C ASP A 382 42.25 27.54 -3.36
N ALA A 383 43.00 26.93 -2.46
CA ALA A 383 43.00 25.48 -2.26
C ALA A 383 42.14 25.02 -1.07
N THR A 384 41.77 25.89 -0.12
CA THR A 384 41.19 25.47 1.16
C THR A 384 39.93 26.27 1.49
N THR A 385 38.82 25.57 1.70
CA THR A 385 37.53 26.12 2.14
C THR A 385 37.04 25.39 3.38
N PHE A 386 36.65 26.12 4.42
CA PHE A 386 35.96 25.62 5.57
C PHE A 386 34.45 25.76 5.34
N PHE A 387 33.65 24.80 5.82
CA PHE A 387 32.22 24.89 5.73
C PHE A 387 31.51 24.45 7.03
N ALA A 388 30.35 25.02 7.27
CA ALA A 388 29.47 24.68 8.36
C ALA A 388 28.02 24.71 7.84
N ASP A 389 27.31 23.60 7.92
CA ASP A 389 25.93 23.47 7.53
C ASP A 389 25.09 23.05 8.75
N ALA A 390 23.92 23.63 8.90
CA ALA A 390 22.94 23.25 9.90
C ALA A 390 21.57 23.12 9.21
N SER A 391 21.00 21.96 9.31
CA SER A 391 19.69 21.66 8.74
C SER A 391 18.69 21.38 9.85
N ASN A 392 17.45 21.84 9.66
CA ASN A 392 16.38 21.71 10.62
C ASN A 392 16.72 22.34 12.00
N ILE A 393 17.29 23.56 12.00
CA ILE A 393 17.74 24.22 13.24
C ILE A 393 16.60 24.61 14.17
N ASN A 394 15.37 24.67 13.68
CA ASN A 394 14.16 24.90 14.46
C ASN A 394 13.53 23.61 15.02
N ASP A 395 14.19 22.45 14.81
CA ASP A 395 13.76 21.14 15.36
C ASP A 395 12.35 20.74 14.94
N GLU A 396 12.04 20.95 13.67
CA GLU A 396 10.75 20.62 13.10
C GLU A 396 10.61 19.12 12.90
N SER A 397 9.51 18.55 13.35
CA SER A 397 9.18 17.13 13.18
C SER A 397 8.18 16.91 12.04
N THR A 398 8.20 15.72 11.44
CA THR A 398 7.18 15.32 10.49
C THR A 398 6.07 14.58 11.23
N ARG A 399 4.85 15.09 11.17
CA ARG A 399 3.70 14.52 11.86
C ARG A 399 2.61 14.16 10.86
N LEU A 400 2.07 12.97 11.02
CA LEU A 400 0.91 12.48 10.28
C LEU A 400 -0.23 12.25 11.28
N PHE A 401 -1.43 12.64 10.89
CA PHE A 401 -2.61 12.46 11.71
C PHE A 401 -3.78 11.95 10.86
N VAL A 402 -4.70 11.24 11.51
CA VAL A 402 -5.92 10.71 10.89
C VAL A 402 -7.07 11.65 11.22
N ARG A 403 -7.72 12.20 10.20
CA ARG A 403 -8.91 13.05 10.33
C ARG A 403 -8.68 14.36 11.08
N ASN A 404 -8.18 14.33 12.31
CA ASN A 404 -7.96 15.49 13.16
C ASN A 404 -6.54 15.48 13.71
N GLU A 405 -5.95 16.65 13.91
CA GLU A 405 -4.56 16.83 14.41
C GLU A 405 -4.28 16.13 15.75
N GLU A 406 -5.32 15.97 16.59
CA GLU A 406 -5.19 15.25 17.85
C GLU A 406 -5.11 13.72 17.68
N MET A 407 -5.51 13.20 16.51
CA MET A 407 -5.43 11.77 16.19
C MET A 407 -4.09 11.45 15.53
N LEU A 408 -3.02 11.59 16.28
CA LEU A 408 -1.66 11.34 15.79
C LEU A 408 -1.50 9.89 15.30
N PHE A 409 -1.12 9.74 14.04
CA PHE A 409 -0.82 8.45 13.41
C PHE A 409 0.67 8.12 13.48
N LEU A 410 1.52 9.10 13.14
CA LEU A 410 2.97 8.96 13.11
C LEU A 410 3.62 10.30 13.44
N ALA A 411 4.62 10.28 14.28
CA ALA A 411 5.54 11.41 14.48
C ALA A 411 6.97 10.94 14.25
N GLN A 412 7.67 11.62 13.36
CA GLN A 412 9.08 11.39 13.06
C GLN A 412 9.88 12.63 13.44
N ASP A 413 10.68 12.52 14.49
CA ASP A 413 11.60 13.55 14.91
C ASP A 413 13.01 13.17 14.48
N HIS A 414 13.57 13.95 13.56
CA HIS A 414 14.93 13.76 13.05
C HIS A 414 15.94 14.64 13.75
N GLY A 415 15.47 15.63 14.50
CA GLY A 415 16.30 16.63 15.15
C GLY A 415 17.10 17.51 14.18
N PRO A 416 17.80 18.52 14.70
CA PRO A 416 18.72 19.35 13.92
C PRO A 416 20.01 18.57 13.55
N VAL A 417 20.49 18.75 12.33
CA VAL A 417 21.72 18.14 11.84
C VAL A 417 22.77 19.21 11.58
N TYR A 418 23.92 19.04 12.19
CA TYR A 418 25.07 19.94 12.03
C TYR A 418 26.22 19.23 11.33
N LYS A 419 26.81 19.86 10.30
CA LYS A 419 27.97 19.35 9.56
C LYS A 419 29.05 20.42 9.53
N PHE A 420 30.26 20.02 9.83
CA PHE A 420 31.44 20.89 9.76
C PHE A 420 32.53 20.17 8.98
N GLY A 421 33.29 20.89 8.17
CA GLY A 421 34.35 20.27 7.43
C GLY A 421 35.31 21.25 6.75
N VAL A 422 36.29 20.65 6.15
CA VAL A 422 37.31 21.34 5.33
C VAL A 422 37.41 20.65 3.99
N ARG A 423 37.35 21.41 2.93
CA ARG A 423 37.61 20.96 1.57
C ARG A 423 38.93 21.52 1.13
N THR A 424 39.84 20.68 0.66
CA THR A 424 41.14 21.09 0.11
C THR A 424 41.40 20.43 -1.23
N SER A 425 41.86 21.20 -2.20
CA SER A 425 42.30 20.72 -3.51
C SER A 425 43.85 20.76 -3.57
N PHE A 426 44.43 19.71 -4.13
CA PHE A 426 45.91 19.55 -4.26
C PHE A 426 46.32 19.71 -5.71
#